data_fb824286d9bff0f2a2b7269912fdf354
#
_entry.id   fb824286d9bff0f2a2b7269912fdf354
#
_cell.length_a   1.000
_cell.length_b   1.000
_cell.length_c   1.000
_cell.angle_alpha   90.00
_cell.angle_beta   90.00
_cell.angle_gamma   90.00
#
_symmetry.space_group_name_H-M   'P 1'
#
loop_
_entity.id
_entity.type
_entity.pdbx_description
1 polymer ?
#
loop_
_entity_poly.entity_id
_entity_poly.type
_entity_poly.pdbx_seq_one_letter_code
_entity_poly.pdbx_strand_id
1 'polypeptide(L)'
;MLIILTICLVIASIFLILYKKNKDSILLLGLCTSLMLEICGVMLFIAKKGGISQEVLLFLYLSKEIYRRMQYFLITLNHLGYLIALGRTLFPFFLLRIAMNYSMIPQLRKSKAWIHVSRVAPAIALIVYFPPLYRMIVHKWEYMQEMIAQLNLIWINLYLAIAVIILFIEYFSVSIPFLQRQFRQTVIFLLSISVIYIIYYHQDPGQVYRFYSYTSVWNKGIGYLQIKPSLSSYTLLVIVNIICAVLGFFSLFKYTKGDYEVDLEDVVMERKFDTVRVGVSMFVHSMKNQLLANKVIYKRIDQLYSQPELDMVKLKECIDTLRNTNEVMFSRIEELYRSVKSNSIQMVPVEIHDLIDTTIGRFHDKFPDKKVIVEIEGVTNVLADKEHLCEAIYNLLINAEEAVLAAERGEQECVRLKCRNERLYTLIEISDNGLGMSKSQIKKIFDPFYSSKNSNYNWGMGLYYVREVVKSHLGKMRVESTEGEGSKCYILIPKYE
;
A
#
# COMPACT_ATOMS: atom_id res chain seq x y z
N MET A 1 -25.88 18.75 -4.28
CA MET A 1 -25.00 17.62 -4.53
C MET A 1 -23.55 17.95 -4.20
N LEU A 2 -23.02 19.06 -4.68
CA LEU A 2 -21.61 19.46 -4.45
C LEU A 2 -21.26 19.63 -2.97
N ILE A 3 -22.17 20.16 -2.15
CA ILE A 3 -22.01 20.27 -0.68
C ILE A 3 -21.83 18.90 -0.03
N ILE A 4 -22.63 17.92 -0.42
CA ILE A 4 -22.52 16.56 0.14
C ILE A 4 -21.14 15.97 -0.19
N LEU A 5 -20.70 16.14 -1.44
CA LEU A 5 -19.39 15.68 -1.88
C LEU A 5 -18.25 16.27 -1.01
N THR A 6 -18.28 17.59 -0.79
CA THR A 6 -17.24 18.27 0.01
C THR A 6 -17.24 17.80 1.45
N ILE A 7 -18.42 17.62 2.05
CA ILE A 7 -18.55 17.08 3.42
C ILE A 7 -18.04 15.64 3.48
N CYS A 8 -18.41 14.79 2.53
CA CYS A 8 -17.93 13.41 2.47
C CYS A 8 -16.40 13.34 2.34
N LEU A 9 -15.78 14.19 1.52
CA LEU A 9 -14.33 14.25 1.35
C LEU A 9 -13.62 14.68 2.64
N VAL A 10 -14.18 15.62 3.39
CA VAL A 10 -13.62 16.07 4.67
C VAL A 10 -13.78 14.98 5.74
N ILE A 11 -14.95 14.38 5.85
CA ILE A 11 -15.17 13.26 6.80
C ILE A 11 -14.21 12.12 6.48
N ALA A 12 -14.06 11.74 5.21
CA ALA A 12 -13.14 10.69 4.78
C ALA A 12 -11.69 11.03 5.10
N SER A 13 -11.26 12.30 4.91
CA SER A 13 -9.88 12.71 5.23
C SER A 13 -9.62 12.79 6.74
N ILE A 14 -10.58 13.20 7.55
CA ILE A 14 -10.49 13.15 9.02
C ILE A 14 -10.40 11.69 9.49
N PHE A 15 -11.23 10.81 8.93
CA PHE A 15 -11.20 9.39 9.21
C PHE A 15 -9.82 8.78 8.91
N LEU A 16 -9.22 9.13 7.76
CA LEU A 16 -7.87 8.70 7.38
C LEU A 16 -6.82 9.12 8.41
N ILE A 17 -6.88 10.33 8.95
CA ILE A 17 -5.92 10.81 9.96
C ILE A 17 -6.09 10.08 11.29
N LEU A 18 -7.33 9.83 11.69
CA LEU A 18 -7.62 9.11 12.94
C LEU A 18 -7.10 7.66 12.88
N TYR A 19 -7.20 7.02 11.72
CA TYR A 19 -6.72 5.65 11.50
C TYR A 19 -5.23 5.54 11.15
N LYS A 20 -4.69 6.53 10.41
CA LYS A 20 -3.30 6.52 9.93
C LYS A 20 -2.59 7.80 10.35
N LYS A 21 -1.75 7.73 11.37
CA LYS A 21 -0.88 8.85 11.80
C LYS A 21 0.36 9.04 10.90
N ASN A 22 0.20 8.92 9.58
CA ASN A 22 1.27 9.02 8.61
C ASN A 22 1.33 10.42 7.98
N LYS A 23 2.53 10.84 7.52
CA LYS A 23 2.74 12.10 6.79
C LYS A 23 1.86 12.21 5.54
N ASP A 24 1.56 11.09 4.89
CA ASP A 24 0.72 11.03 3.69
C ASP A 24 -0.74 11.39 3.98
N SER A 25 -1.27 10.97 5.13
CA SER A 25 -2.62 11.31 5.56
C SER A 25 -2.80 12.81 5.81
N ILE A 26 -1.76 13.48 6.33
CA ILE A 26 -1.76 14.94 6.53
C ILE A 26 -1.78 15.67 5.18
N LEU A 27 -0.98 15.21 4.20
CA LEU A 27 -0.97 15.79 2.86
C LEU A 27 -2.31 15.59 2.15
N LEU A 28 -2.92 14.43 2.32
CA LEU A 28 -4.22 14.11 1.77
C LEU A 28 -5.33 14.97 2.39
N LEU A 29 -5.29 15.20 3.70
CA LEU A 29 -6.17 16.16 4.36
C LEU A 29 -6.00 17.57 3.78
N GLY A 30 -4.75 18.03 3.61
CA GLY A 30 -4.45 19.31 2.99
C GLY A 30 -5.04 19.43 1.58
N LEU A 31 -4.95 18.36 0.78
CA LEU A 31 -5.55 18.30 -0.56
C LEU A 31 -7.07 18.42 -0.51
N CYS A 32 -7.74 17.63 0.33
CA CYS A 32 -9.20 17.64 0.45
C CYS A 32 -9.73 18.96 1.03
N THR A 33 -9.04 19.52 2.04
CA THR A 33 -9.44 20.82 2.63
C THR A 33 -9.23 21.96 1.65
N SER A 34 -8.17 21.96 0.84
CA SER A 34 -7.97 22.98 -0.20
C SER A 34 -9.06 22.92 -1.27
N LEU A 35 -9.43 21.73 -1.73
CA LEU A 35 -10.57 21.57 -2.66
C LEU A 35 -11.88 22.05 -2.05
N MET A 36 -12.12 21.73 -0.78
CA MET A 36 -13.32 22.21 -0.07
C MET A 36 -13.37 23.74 0.00
N LEU A 37 -12.26 24.39 0.34
CA LEU A 37 -12.17 25.86 0.39
C LEU A 37 -12.48 26.49 -0.98
N GLU A 38 -11.94 25.92 -2.05
CA GLU A 38 -12.20 26.33 -3.41
C GLU A 38 -13.69 26.22 -3.76
N ILE A 39 -14.26 25.03 -3.62
CA ILE A 39 -15.66 24.77 -3.98
C ILE A 39 -16.62 25.61 -3.12
N CYS A 40 -16.40 25.68 -1.80
CA CYS A 40 -17.22 26.50 -0.92
C CYS A 40 -17.13 27.99 -1.28
N GLY A 41 -15.93 28.47 -1.61
CA GLY A 41 -15.73 29.85 -2.05
C GLY A 41 -16.48 30.16 -3.36
N VAL A 42 -16.33 29.28 -4.35
CA VAL A 42 -17.04 29.41 -5.65
C VAL A 42 -18.54 29.34 -5.45
N MET A 43 -19.06 28.43 -4.63
CA MET A 43 -20.48 28.32 -4.34
C MET A 43 -21.05 29.60 -3.67
N LEU A 44 -20.34 30.11 -2.65
CA LEU A 44 -20.74 31.37 -2.00
C LEU A 44 -20.72 32.55 -2.97
N PHE A 45 -19.74 32.63 -3.87
CA PHE A 45 -19.66 33.64 -4.89
C PHE A 45 -20.85 33.56 -5.86
N ILE A 46 -21.15 32.37 -6.34
CA ILE A 46 -22.32 32.13 -7.23
C ILE A 46 -23.63 32.48 -6.53
N ALA A 47 -23.78 32.10 -5.25
CA ALA A 47 -24.99 32.45 -4.49
C ALA A 47 -25.19 33.96 -4.36
N LYS A 48 -24.09 34.69 -4.09
CA LYS A 48 -24.15 36.17 -4.00
C LYS A 48 -24.40 36.86 -5.34
N LYS A 49 -23.85 36.27 -6.44
CA LYS A 49 -24.07 36.81 -7.80
C LYS A 49 -25.53 36.70 -8.22
N GLY A 50 -26.20 35.62 -7.87
CA GLY A 50 -27.59 35.37 -8.26
C GLY A 50 -27.76 35.03 -9.74
N GLY A 51 -29.03 35.04 -10.21
CA GLY A 51 -29.35 34.84 -11.63
C GLY A 51 -29.21 33.42 -12.17
N ILE A 52 -29.22 32.41 -11.28
CA ILE A 52 -29.02 31.00 -11.61
C ILE A 52 -30.35 30.32 -11.97
N SER A 53 -30.36 29.40 -12.95
CA SER A 53 -31.52 28.55 -13.25
C SER A 53 -31.86 27.63 -12.06
N GLN A 54 -33.12 27.22 -11.95
CA GLN A 54 -33.56 26.36 -10.85
C GLN A 54 -32.83 25.01 -10.83
N GLU A 55 -32.48 24.50 -11.99
CA GLU A 55 -31.75 23.21 -12.14
C GLU A 55 -30.33 23.29 -11.59
N VAL A 56 -29.58 24.33 -11.98
CA VAL A 56 -28.23 24.57 -11.46
C VAL A 56 -28.24 24.86 -9.96
N LEU A 57 -29.28 25.56 -9.46
CA LEU A 57 -29.45 25.82 -8.05
C LEU A 57 -29.63 24.52 -7.25
N LEU A 58 -30.46 23.60 -7.71
CA LEU A 58 -30.67 22.31 -7.03
C LEU A 58 -29.42 21.45 -7.07
N PHE A 59 -28.68 21.45 -8.17
CA PHE A 59 -27.40 20.73 -8.27
C PHE A 59 -26.37 21.26 -7.28
N LEU A 60 -26.16 22.56 -7.21
CA LEU A 60 -25.15 23.16 -6.35
C LEU A 60 -25.55 23.10 -4.87
N TYR A 61 -26.79 23.52 -4.54
CA TYR A 61 -27.19 23.82 -3.15
C TYR A 61 -28.20 22.84 -2.54
N LEU A 62 -28.65 21.82 -3.26
CA LEU A 62 -29.68 20.84 -2.84
C LEU A 62 -31.06 21.42 -2.60
N SER A 63 -31.17 22.64 -2.05
CA SER A 63 -32.46 23.28 -1.77
C SER A 63 -32.40 24.81 -1.93
N LYS A 64 -33.57 25.43 -2.18
CA LYS A 64 -33.70 26.88 -2.21
C LYS A 64 -33.40 27.54 -0.87
N GLU A 65 -33.61 26.81 0.23
CA GLU A 65 -33.36 27.33 1.56
C GLU A 65 -31.86 27.46 1.84
N ILE A 66 -31.06 26.41 1.52
CA ILE A 66 -29.59 26.45 1.64
C ILE A 66 -29.01 27.55 0.76
N TYR A 67 -29.51 27.70 -0.48
CA TYR A 67 -29.11 28.79 -1.38
C TYR A 67 -29.32 30.16 -0.73
N ARG A 68 -30.52 30.41 -0.17
CA ARG A 68 -30.85 31.68 0.51
C ARG A 68 -29.92 31.92 1.70
N ARG A 69 -29.67 30.91 2.54
CA ARG A 69 -28.73 31.02 3.67
C ARG A 69 -27.33 31.39 3.21
N MET A 70 -26.85 30.78 2.13
CA MET A 70 -25.53 31.09 1.54
C MET A 70 -25.51 32.49 0.91
N GLN A 71 -26.58 32.91 0.24
CA GLN A 71 -26.71 34.24 -0.36
C GLN A 71 -26.59 35.35 0.68
N TYR A 72 -27.27 35.18 1.83
CA TYR A 72 -27.25 36.15 2.93
C TYR A 72 -26.14 35.92 3.97
N PHE A 73 -25.23 34.95 3.71
CA PHE A 73 -24.11 34.69 4.62
C PHE A 73 -23.21 35.94 4.74
N LEU A 74 -22.96 36.36 5.99
CA LEU A 74 -22.15 37.55 6.30
C LEU A 74 -20.67 37.32 6.05
N ILE A 75 -20.22 37.46 4.82
CA ILE A 75 -18.82 37.42 4.41
C ILE A 75 -18.54 38.60 3.46
N THR A 76 -17.41 39.26 3.66
CA THR A 76 -16.98 40.33 2.76
C THR A 76 -16.39 39.71 1.46
N LEU A 77 -16.46 40.43 0.35
CA LEU A 77 -15.91 40.00 -0.93
C LEU A 77 -14.38 39.77 -0.83
N ASN A 78 -13.69 40.50 0.05
CA ASN A 78 -12.27 40.32 0.30
C ASN A 78 -11.97 38.96 0.93
N HIS A 79 -12.67 38.60 2.00
CA HIS A 79 -12.51 37.31 2.64
C HIS A 79 -12.92 36.17 1.70
N LEU A 80 -13.98 36.36 0.93
CA LEU A 80 -14.45 35.38 -0.04
C LEU A 80 -13.43 35.13 -1.16
N GLY A 81 -12.91 36.21 -1.77
CA GLY A 81 -11.89 36.07 -2.80
C GLY A 81 -10.59 35.46 -2.29
N TYR A 82 -10.18 35.80 -1.05
CA TYR A 82 -8.99 35.21 -0.46
C TYR A 82 -9.19 33.72 -0.09
N LEU A 83 -10.40 33.34 0.31
CA LEU A 83 -10.75 31.94 0.55
C LEU A 83 -10.64 31.11 -0.73
N ILE A 84 -11.11 31.66 -1.86
CA ILE A 84 -10.93 31.03 -3.18
C ILE A 84 -9.44 30.97 -3.54
N ALA A 85 -8.67 32.04 -3.30
CA ALA A 85 -7.23 32.06 -3.54
C ALA A 85 -6.51 30.95 -2.76
N LEU A 86 -6.86 30.74 -1.48
CA LEU A 86 -6.30 29.66 -0.66
C LEU A 86 -6.59 28.28 -1.25
N GLY A 87 -7.84 27.97 -1.55
CA GLY A 87 -8.22 26.70 -2.15
C GLY A 87 -7.50 26.44 -3.46
N ARG A 88 -7.58 27.42 -4.37
CA ARG A 88 -7.01 27.37 -5.71
C ARG A 88 -5.48 27.19 -5.74
N THR A 89 -4.76 27.80 -4.82
CA THR A 89 -3.28 27.72 -4.80
C THR A 89 -2.74 26.54 -4.02
N LEU A 90 -3.42 26.13 -2.95
CA LEU A 90 -2.95 25.04 -2.10
C LEU A 90 -3.21 23.65 -2.70
N PHE A 91 -4.28 23.49 -3.48
CA PHE A 91 -4.59 22.19 -4.09
C PHE A 91 -3.47 21.66 -5.00
N PRO A 92 -2.99 22.38 -6.03
CA PRO A 92 -1.91 21.88 -6.89
C PRO A 92 -0.61 21.66 -6.11
N PHE A 93 -0.35 22.46 -5.08
CA PHE A 93 0.80 22.25 -4.19
C PHE A 93 0.71 20.92 -3.44
N PHE A 94 -0.42 20.63 -2.78
CA PHE A 94 -0.59 19.37 -2.07
C PHE A 94 -0.58 18.17 -3.02
N LEU A 95 -1.20 18.29 -4.20
CA LEU A 95 -1.20 17.23 -5.21
C LEU A 95 0.23 16.90 -5.67
N LEU A 96 1.03 17.93 -5.99
CA LEU A 96 2.42 17.76 -6.38
C LEU A 96 3.24 17.15 -5.23
N ARG A 97 3.01 17.58 -4.00
CA ARG A 97 3.69 17.04 -2.81
C ARG A 97 3.36 15.57 -2.58
N ILE A 98 2.10 15.17 -2.77
CA ILE A 98 1.69 13.76 -2.70
C ILE A 98 2.38 12.97 -3.82
N ALA A 99 2.34 13.44 -5.06
CA ALA A 99 2.99 12.78 -6.19
C ALA A 99 4.51 12.59 -5.95
N MET A 100 5.20 13.64 -5.46
CA MET A 100 6.63 13.56 -5.10
C MET A 100 6.89 12.58 -3.95
N ASN A 101 5.99 12.48 -2.98
CA ASN A 101 6.14 11.56 -1.85
C ASN A 101 5.95 10.09 -2.27
N TYR A 102 5.05 9.84 -3.22
CA TYR A 102 4.89 8.53 -3.84
C TYR A 102 5.99 8.22 -4.85
N SER A 103 6.73 9.23 -5.34
CA SER A 103 7.81 9.01 -6.29
C SER A 103 8.95 8.22 -5.67
N MET A 104 9.38 7.20 -6.38
CA MET A 104 10.51 6.36 -6.04
C MET A 104 11.84 6.92 -6.56
N ILE A 105 11.82 8.04 -7.31
CA ILE A 105 13.02 8.72 -7.78
C ILE A 105 13.70 9.38 -6.57
N PRO A 106 14.92 8.95 -6.15
CA PRO A 106 15.57 9.42 -4.95
C PRO A 106 15.78 10.94 -4.92
N GLN A 107 16.08 11.51 -6.08
CA GLN A 107 16.29 12.95 -6.26
C GLN A 107 15.02 13.77 -5.95
N LEU A 108 13.84 13.29 -6.32
CA LEU A 108 12.57 13.96 -6.05
C LEU A 108 12.11 13.79 -4.59
N ARG A 109 12.31 12.60 -4.03
CA ARG A 109 11.85 12.25 -2.69
C ARG A 109 12.72 12.81 -1.57
N LYS A 110 14.06 12.68 -1.67
CA LYS A 110 15.02 13.04 -0.60
C LYS A 110 15.52 14.48 -0.70
N SER A 111 15.42 15.14 -1.85
CA SER A 111 15.97 16.48 -2.05
C SER A 111 15.13 17.55 -1.34
N LYS A 112 15.71 18.13 -0.30
CA LYS A 112 15.13 19.30 0.39
C LYS A 112 14.91 20.48 -0.57
N ALA A 113 15.77 20.63 -1.57
CA ALA A 113 15.68 21.72 -2.55
C ALA A 113 14.37 21.71 -3.33
N TRP A 114 13.96 20.56 -3.87
CA TRP A 114 12.69 20.43 -4.60
C TRP A 114 11.47 20.68 -3.72
N ILE A 115 11.56 20.30 -2.41
CA ILE A 115 10.53 20.60 -1.44
C ILE A 115 10.38 22.10 -1.23
N HIS A 116 11.48 22.85 -1.16
CA HIS A 116 11.44 24.31 -1.01
C HIS A 116 10.96 25.00 -2.29
N VAL A 117 11.46 24.55 -3.45
CA VAL A 117 11.04 25.10 -4.76
C VAL A 117 9.54 24.95 -4.98
N SER A 118 8.95 23.80 -4.61
CA SER A 118 7.50 23.58 -4.76
C SER A 118 6.63 24.50 -3.92
N ARG A 119 7.16 25.18 -2.90
CA ARG A 119 6.44 26.15 -2.05
C ARG A 119 6.45 27.56 -2.59
N VAL A 120 7.40 27.90 -3.48
CA VAL A 120 7.64 29.28 -3.92
C VAL A 120 6.45 29.85 -4.70
N ALA A 121 5.97 29.13 -5.73
CA ALA A 121 4.87 29.63 -6.55
C ALA A 121 3.56 29.80 -5.77
N PRO A 122 3.10 28.83 -4.93
CA PRO A 122 1.95 29.04 -4.07
C PRO A 122 2.10 30.21 -3.09
N ALA A 123 3.27 30.37 -2.48
CA ALA A 123 3.52 31.46 -1.54
C ALA A 123 3.43 32.83 -2.23
N ILE A 124 4.08 32.99 -3.39
CA ILE A 124 4.00 34.21 -4.20
C ILE A 124 2.54 34.49 -4.58
N ALA A 125 1.80 33.50 -5.05
CA ALA A 125 0.42 33.64 -5.44
C ALA A 125 -0.46 34.12 -4.26
N LEU A 126 -0.31 33.53 -3.08
CA LEU A 126 -1.06 33.94 -1.89
C LEU A 126 -0.73 35.36 -1.44
N ILE A 127 0.53 35.79 -1.56
CA ILE A 127 0.93 37.16 -1.27
C ILE A 127 0.32 38.13 -2.28
N VAL A 128 0.37 37.80 -3.57
CA VAL A 128 -0.17 38.66 -4.64
C VAL A 128 -1.69 38.78 -4.52
N TYR A 129 -2.42 37.69 -4.21
CA TYR A 129 -3.87 37.73 -3.99
C TYR A 129 -4.27 38.24 -2.61
N PHE A 130 -3.36 38.65 -1.74
CA PHE A 130 -3.73 39.29 -0.49
C PHE A 130 -4.50 40.60 -0.77
N PRO A 131 -5.75 40.77 -0.28
CA PRO A 131 -6.67 41.78 -0.77
C PRO A 131 -6.15 43.21 -0.78
N PRO A 132 -5.45 43.71 0.28
CA PRO A 132 -4.85 45.04 0.26
C PRO A 132 -3.77 45.21 -0.82
N LEU A 133 -2.88 44.24 -0.95
CA LEU A 133 -1.81 44.23 -1.95
C LEU A 133 -2.31 44.14 -3.36
N TYR A 134 -3.24 43.19 -3.60
CA TYR A 134 -3.88 43.02 -4.90
C TYR A 134 -4.55 44.30 -5.40
N ARG A 135 -5.32 44.98 -4.54
CA ARG A 135 -5.97 46.27 -4.87
C ARG A 135 -4.95 47.35 -5.20
N MET A 136 -3.89 47.46 -4.43
CA MET A 136 -2.84 48.45 -4.68
C MET A 136 -2.19 48.22 -6.05
N ILE A 137 -1.87 47.00 -6.42
CA ILE A 137 -1.26 46.64 -7.71
C ILE A 137 -2.22 46.95 -8.87
N VAL A 138 -3.45 46.45 -8.79
CA VAL A 138 -4.43 46.56 -9.87
C VAL A 138 -4.99 47.99 -10.02
N HIS A 139 -5.04 48.77 -8.93
CA HIS A 139 -5.44 50.17 -9.01
C HIS A 139 -4.39 51.01 -9.77
N LYS A 140 -3.12 50.67 -9.56
CA LYS A 140 -2.01 51.41 -10.22
C LYS A 140 -1.84 50.98 -11.68
N TRP A 141 -2.05 49.68 -11.99
CA TRP A 141 -1.89 49.10 -13.34
C TRP A 141 -3.01 48.13 -13.66
N GLU A 142 -4.02 48.57 -14.38
CA GLU A 142 -5.23 47.78 -14.64
C GLU A 142 -4.95 46.51 -15.45
N TYR A 143 -3.97 46.52 -16.37
CA TYR A 143 -3.54 45.35 -17.16
C TYR A 143 -2.93 44.22 -16.32
N MET A 144 -2.43 44.54 -15.13
CA MET A 144 -1.85 43.56 -14.21
C MET A 144 -2.88 42.52 -13.74
N GLN A 145 -4.16 42.85 -13.70
CA GLN A 145 -5.20 41.88 -13.34
C GLN A 145 -5.20 40.67 -14.26
N GLU A 146 -5.19 40.90 -15.57
CA GLU A 146 -5.18 39.81 -16.56
C GLU A 146 -3.86 39.05 -16.52
N MET A 147 -2.76 39.75 -16.42
CA MET A 147 -1.43 39.15 -16.33
C MET A 147 -1.28 38.25 -15.10
N ILE A 148 -1.72 38.71 -13.93
CA ILE A 148 -1.72 37.90 -12.68
C ILE A 148 -2.58 36.65 -12.85
N ALA A 149 -3.79 36.78 -13.42
CA ALA A 149 -4.66 35.64 -13.64
C ALA A 149 -4.07 34.60 -14.58
N GLN A 150 -3.45 35.03 -15.70
CA GLN A 150 -2.80 34.15 -16.66
C GLN A 150 -1.55 33.47 -16.08
N LEU A 151 -0.67 34.20 -15.41
CA LEU A 151 0.50 33.62 -14.76
C LEU A 151 0.12 32.57 -13.72
N ASN A 152 -0.93 32.85 -12.94
CA ASN A 152 -1.43 31.86 -11.97
C ASN A 152 -1.98 30.60 -12.67
N LEU A 153 -2.71 30.72 -13.76
CA LEU A 153 -3.18 29.57 -14.52
C LEU A 153 -2.01 28.73 -15.08
N ILE A 154 -0.96 29.38 -15.56
CA ILE A 154 0.22 28.69 -16.11
C ILE A 154 0.89 27.80 -15.08
N TRP A 155 1.26 28.34 -13.90
CA TRP A 155 1.95 27.53 -12.89
C TRP A 155 1.03 26.47 -12.26
N ILE A 156 -0.27 26.74 -12.07
CA ILE A 156 -1.25 25.76 -11.59
C ILE A 156 -1.31 24.57 -12.55
N ASN A 157 -1.49 24.82 -13.85
CA ASN A 157 -1.52 23.77 -14.86
C ASN A 157 -0.20 23.01 -14.94
N LEU A 158 0.92 23.71 -14.80
CA LEU A 158 2.24 23.08 -14.75
C LEU A 158 2.38 22.11 -13.56
N TYR A 159 1.94 22.52 -12.36
CA TYR A 159 1.99 21.65 -11.18
C TYR A 159 1.07 20.45 -11.31
N LEU A 160 -0.14 20.64 -11.85
CA LEU A 160 -1.07 19.54 -12.13
C LEU A 160 -0.46 18.56 -13.14
N ALA A 161 0.09 19.06 -14.25
CA ALA A 161 0.71 18.23 -15.29
C ALA A 161 1.91 17.43 -14.72
N ILE A 162 2.82 18.09 -14.01
CA ILE A 162 3.97 17.42 -13.38
C ILE A 162 3.50 16.35 -12.38
N ALA A 163 2.51 16.65 -11.54
CA ALA A 163 1.99 15.70 -10.56
C ALA A 163 1.39 14.46 -11.25
N VAL A 164 0.58 14.67 -12.29
CA VAL A 164 -0.03 13.58 -13.06
C VAL A 164 1.04 12.75 -13.76
N ILE A 165 2.03 13.38 -14.40
CA ILE A 165 3.14 12.67 -15.07
C ILE A 165 3.91 11.81 -14.07
N ILE A 166 4.26 12.34 -12.90
CA ILE A 166 4.94 11.59 -11.84
C ILE A 166 4.10 10.38 -11.42
N LEU A 167 2.80 10.56 -11.18
CA LEU A 167 1.90 9.46 -10.78
C LEU A 167 1.81 8.36 -11.84
N PHE A 168 1.76 8.73 -13.13
CA PHE A 168 1.75 7.74 -14.22
C PHE A 168 3.10 7.02 -14.36
N ILE A 169 4.23 7.74 -14.30
CA ILE A 169 5.56 7.13 -14.32
C ILE A 169 5.66 6.09 -13.18
N GLU A 170 5.22 6.45 -11.96
CA GLU A 170 5.23 5.53 -10.83
C GLU A 170 4.31 4.32 -11.06
N TYR A 171 3.10 4.54 -11.58
CA TYR A 171 2.15 3.47 -11.84
C TYR A 171 2.69 2.41 -12.82
N PHE A 172 3.27 2.86 -13.93
CA PHE A 172 3.85 1.95 -14.94
C PHE A 172 5.18 1.32 -14.51
N SER A 173 5.83 1.92 -13.53
CA SER A 173 7.12 1.46 -13.01
C SER A 173 7.00 0.37 -11.94
N VAL A 174 5.81 0.18 -11.36
CA VAL A 174 5.54 -0.87 -10.38
C VAL A 174 5.23 -2.17 -11.12
N SER A 175 6.13 -3.15 -11.04
CA SER A 175 5.99 -4.44 -11.72
C SER A 175 5.30 -5.51 -10.86
N ILE A 176 5.18 -5.30 -9.54
CA ILE A 176 4.54 -6.25 -8.63
C ILE A 176 3.01 -6.11 -8.69
N PRO A 177 2.26 -7.15 -9.09
CA PRO A 177 0.82 -7.03 -9.39
C PRO A 177 -0.03 -6.50 -8.24
N PHE A 178 0.27 -6.91 -6.99
CA PHE A 178 -0.54 -6.48 -5.84
C PHE A 178 -0.24 -5.03 -5.43
N LEU A 179 1.03 -4.57 -5.48
CA LEU A 179 1.39 -3.18 -5.23
C LEU A 179 0.80 -2.27 -6.31
N GLN A 180 0.83 -2.71 -7.57
CA GLN A 180 0.21 -1.99 -8.68
C GLN A 180 -1.30 -1.85 -8.49
N ARG A 181 -2.00 -2.92 -8.03
CA ARG A 181 -3.44 -2.85 -7.72
C ARG A 181 -3.75 -1.85 -6.60
N GLN A 182 -2.93 -1.83 -5.54
CA GLN A 182 -3.10 -0.90 -4.43
C GLN A 182 -2.81 0.55 -4.87
N PHE A 183 -1.70 0.77 -5.57
CA PHE A 183 -1.32 2.10 -6.07
C PHE A 183 -2.32 2.63 -7.11
N ARG A 184 -2.92 1.76 -7.94
CA ARG A 184 -3.99 2.12 -8.88
C ARG A 184 -5.16 2.82 -8.20
N GLN A 185 -5.59 2.36 -7.01
CA GLN A 185 -6.68 3.01 -6.28
C GLN A 185 -6.29 4.43 -5.84
N THR A 186 -5.05 4.62 -5.38
CA THR A 186 -4.53 5.96 -5.04
C THR A 186 -4.52 6.89 -6.25
N VAL A 187 -4.04 6.40 -7.40
CA VAL A 187 -4.01 7.19 -8.65
C VAL A 187 -5.41 7.56 -9.11
N ILE A 188 -6.36 6.62 -9.12
CA ILE A 188 -7.75 6.89 -9.50
C ILE A 188 -8.37 7.94 -8.57
N PHE A 189 -8.14 7.84 -7.26
CA PHE A 189 -8.62 8.83 -6.30
C PHE A 189 -8.06 10.23 -6.58
N LEU A 190 -6.73 10.35 -6.73
CA LEU A 190 -6.07 11.64 -6.98
C LEU A 190 -6.50 12.25 -8.33
N LEU A 191 -6.62 11.44 -9.37
CA LEU A 191 -7.11 11.90 -10.68
C LEU A 191 -8.56 12.36 -10.62
N SER A 192 -9.43 11.61 -9.93
CA SER A 192 -10.87 11.98 -9.79
C SER A 192 -11.03 13.33 -9.09
N ILE A 193 -10.30 13.56 -8.00
CA ILE A 193 -10.31 14.85 -7.30
C ILE A 193 -9.71 15.96 -8.15
N SER A 194 -8.65 15.68 -8.92
CA SER A 194 -8.02 16.65 -9.82
C SER A 194 -8.97 17.08 -10.93
N VAL A 195 -9.78 16.18 -11.47
CA VAL A 195 -10.81 16.52 -12.47
C VAL A 195 -11.89 17.45 -11.87
N ILE A 196 -12.34 17.16 -10.64
CA ILE A 196 -13.27 18.06 -9.93
C ILE A 196 -12.63 19.44 -9.74
N TYR A 197 -11.37 19.49 -9.29
CA TYR A 197 -10.67 20.77 -9.13
C TYR A 197 -10.58 21.55 -10.45
N ILE A 198 -10.23 20.90 -11.56
CA ILE A 198 -10.11 21.52 -12.90
C ILE A 198 -11.44 22.14 -13.36
N ILE A 199 -12.58 21.63 -12.94
CA ILE A 199 -13.88 22.21 -13.26
C ILE A 199 -14.06 23.59 -12.60
N TYR A 200 -13.57 23.76 -11.36
CA TYR A 200 -13.87 24.96 -10.54
C TYR A 200 -12.72 25.98 -10.46
N TYR A 201 -11.45 25.59 -10.73
CA TYR A 201 -10.28 26.45 -10.54
C TYR A 201 -10.20 27.67 -11.48
N HIS A 202 -11.02 27.71 -12.52
CA HIS A 202 -11.07 28.84 -13.44
C HIS A 202 -11.61 30.14 -12.80
N GLN A 203 -12.29 30.05 -11.65
CA GLN A 203 -12.73 31.22 -10.92
C GLN A 203 -11.54 31.98 -10.35
N ASP A 204 -11.22 33.13 -10.95
CA ASP A 204 -10.14 33.98 -10.45
C ASP A 204 -10.57 34.80 -9.22
N PRO A 205 -9.77 34.83 -8.13
CA PRO A 205 -10.05 35.64 -6.94
C PRO A 205 -10.19 37.14 -7.24
N GLY A 206 -9.46 37.64 -8.24
CA GLY A 206 -9.53 39.02 -8.67
C GLY A 206 -10.90 39.44 -9.19
N GLN A 207 -11.64 38.51 -9.81
CA GLN A 207 -13.04 38.76 -10.23
C GLN A 207 -13.98 38.94 -9.05
N VAL A 208 -13.70 38.26 -7.94
CA VAL A 208 -14.49 38.41 -6.70
C VAL A 208 -14.20 39.77 -6.04
N TYR A 209 -12.97 40.23 -6.03
CA TYR A 209 -12.58 41.55 -5.48
C TYR A 209 -13.20 42.70 -6.24
N ARG A 210 -13.43 42.54 -7.56
CA ARG A 210 -14.03 43.57 -8.45
C ARG A 210 -15.47 43.25 -8.82
N PHE A 211 -16.22 42.61 -7.94
CA PHE A 211 -17.62 42.18 -8.17
C PHE A 211 -18.51 43.27 -8.76
N TYR A 212 -18.34 44.54 -8.36
CA TYR A 212 -19.15 45.67 -8.80
C TYR A 212 -18.58 46.45 -10.00
N SER A 213 -17.45 46.04 -10.56
CA SER A 213 -16.87 46.73 -11.72
C SER A 213 -17.33 46.11 -13.05
N TYR A 214 -17.80 46.97 -13.96
CA TYR A 214 -18.34 46.59 -15.28
C TYR A 214 -17.27 46.24 -16.32
N THR A 215 -16.15 45.70 -15.96
CA THR A 215 -15.10 45.39 -16.91
C THR A 215 -15.31 44.02 -17.58
N SER A 216 -14.92 43.90 -18.85
CA SER A 216 -15.04 42.73 -19.74
C SER A 216 -14.49 41.41 -19.20
N VAL A 217 -13.79 41.42 -18.09
CA VAL A 217 -13.22 40.25 -17.38
C VAL A 217 -14.29 39.26 -16.91
N TRP A 218 -15.54 39.69 -16.76
CA TRP A 218 -16.68 38.86 -16.39
C TRP A 218 -16.98 37.74 -17.40
N ASN A 219 -16.62 37.92 -18.66
CA ASN A 219 -16.89 36.91 -19.69
C ASN A 219 -15.90 35.74 -19.68
N LYS A 220 -14.76 35.88 -19.00
CA LYS A 220 -13.69 34.85 -18.93
C LYS A 220 -13.73 33.98 -17.67
N GLY A 221 -14.54 34.35 -16.66
CA GLY A 221 -14.66 33.57 -15.45
C GLY A 221 -15.80 32.56 -15.53
N ILE A 222 -15.59 31.37 -15.03
CA ILE A 222 -16.53 30.25 -14.94
C ILE A 222 -17.31 30.05 -16.24
N GLY A 223 -16.65 29.73 -17.33
CA GLY A 223 -17.28 29.33 -18.59
C GLY A 223 -18.24 28.14 -18.44
N TYR A 224 -18.09 27.35 -17.38
CA TYR A 224 -18.91 26.18 -17.06
C TYR A 224 -20.18 26.51 -16.27
N LEU A 225 -20.15 27.58 -15.50
CA LEU A 225 -21.29 28.02 -14.67
C LEU A 225 -21.91 29.28 -15.23
N GLN A 226 -22.14 29.30 -16.54
CA GLN A 226 -22.92 30.35 -17.15
C GLN A 226 -24.33 30.41 -16.50
N ILE A 227 -24.88 31.61 -16.40
CA ILE A 227 -26.21 31.84 -15.80
C ILE A 227 -27.29 30.98 -16.52
N LYS A 228 -27.08 30.71 -17.81
CA LYS A 228 -27.89 29.78 -18.62
C LYS A 228 -26.98 28.85 -19.42
N PRO A 229 -26.43 27.79 -18.80
CA PRO A 229 -25.68 26.80 -19.56
C PRO A 229 -26.61 26.10 -20.56
N SER A 230 -26.10 25.68 -21.72
CA SER A 230 -26.88 24.81 -22.60
C SER A 230 -27.20 23.50 -21.85
N LEU A 231 -28.32 22.87 -22.19
CA LEU A 231 -28.74 21.62 -21.54
C LEU A 231 -27.63 20.55 -21.62
N SER A 232 -26.93 20.46 -22.75
CA SER A 232 -25.82 19.55 -22.96
C SER A 232 -24.62 19.86 -22.04
N SER A 233 -24.23 21.12 -21.89
CA SER A 233 -23.12 21.52 -21.01
C SER A 233 -23.45 21.27 -19.54
N TYR A 234 -24.71 21.50 -19.14
CA TYR A 234 -25.18 21.23 -17.78
C TYR A 234 -25.20 19.74 -17.47
N THR A 235 -25.76 18.91 -18.36
CA THR A 235 -25.81 17.46 -18.17
C THR A 235 -24.40 16.87 -18.12
N LEU A 236 -23.48 17.30 -18.98
CA LEU A 236 -22.08 16.87 -18.96
C LEU A 236 -21.40 17.20 -17.63
N LEU A 237 -21.57 18.43 -17.13
CA LEU A 237 -21.00 18.87 -15.85
C LEU A 237 -21.52 18.01 -14.69
N VAL A 238 -22.84 17.74 -14.65
CA VAL A 238 -23.45 16.89 -13.63
C VAL A 238 -22.90 15.48 -13.70
N ILE A 239 -22.86 14.87 -14.88
CA ILE A 239 -22.37 13.50 -15.10
C ILE A 239 -20.91 13.37 -14.67
N VAL A 240 -20.03 14.28 -15.10
CA VAL A 240 -18.61 14.25 -14.75
C VAL A 240 -18.40 14.39 -13.24
N ASN A 241 -19.11 15.31 -12.58
CA ASN A 241 -19.01 15.44 -11.11
C ASN A 241 -19.47 14.17 -10.38
N ILE A 242 -20.58 13.54 -10.83
CA ILE A 242 -21.08 12.30 -10.22
C ILE A 242 -20.07 11.17 -10.40
N ILE A 243 -19.58 10.96 -11.62
CA ILE A 243 -18.61 9.91 -11.92
C ILE A 243 -17.34 10.10 -11.07
N CYS A 244 -16.76 11.29 -11.07
CA CYS A 244 -15.56 11.59 -10.29
C CYS A 244 -15.78 11.44 -8.78
N ALA A 245 -16.95 11.83 -8.27
CA ALA A 245 -17.29 11.66 -6.87
C ALA A 245 -17.38 10.18 -6.47
N VAL A 246 -18.09 9.37 -7.27
CA VAL A 246 -18.26 7.94 -7.01
C VAL A 246 -16.92 7.20 -7.14
N LEU A 247 -16.16 7.46 -8.20
CA LEU A 247 -14.85 6.85 -8.40
C LEU A 247 -13.87 7.25 -7.29
N GLY A 248 -13.82 8.52 -6.93
CA GLY A 248 -12.97 9.04 -5.86
C GLY A 248 -13.30 8.41 -4.51
N PHE A 249 -14.58 8.40 -4.12
CA PHE A 249 -15.01 7.81 -2.86
C PHE A 249 -14.77 6.30 -2.79
N PHE A 250 -15.12 5.58 -3.85
CA PHE A 250 -14.90 4.13 -3.92
C PHE A 250 -13.42 3.76 -3.87
N SER A 251 -12.57 4.52 -4.57
CA SER A 251 -11.12 4.31 -4.56
C SER A 251 -10.51 4.62 -3.21
N LEU A 252 -10.96 5.69 -2.54
CA LEU A 252 -10.53 6.02 -1.18
C LEU A 252 -10.94 4.93 -0.19
N PHE A 253 -12.16 4.43 -0.28
CA PHE A 253 -12.65 3.34 0.57
C PHE A 253 -11.85 2.05 0.38
N LYS A 254 -11.53 1.69 -0.88
CA LYS A 254 -10.66 0.53 -1.15
C LYS A 254 -9.24 0.70 -0.64
N TYR A 255 -8.69 1.91 -0.77
CA TYR A 255 -7.37 2.24 -0.22
C TYR A 255 -7.33 2.05 1.30
N THR A 256 -8.31 2.60 2.01
CA THR A 256 -8.40 2.47 3.48
C THR A 256 -8.61 1.03 3.92
N LYS A 257 -9.48 0.28 3.23
CA LYS A 257 -9.78 -1.11 3.57
C LYS A 257 -8.58 -2.03 3.33
N GLY A 258 -7.86 -1.87 2.22
CA GLY A 258 -6.69 -2.69 1.90
C GLY A 258 -5.56 -2.54 2.92
N ASP A 259 -5.31 -1.33 3.38
CA ASP A 259 -4.30 -1.07 4.41
C ASP A 259 -4.77 -1.53 5.81
N TYR A 260 -6.07 -1.39 6.12
CA TYR A 260 -6.65 -1.86 7.38
C TYR A 260 -6.60 -3.39 7.51
N GLU A 261 -6.82 -4.12 6.41
CA GLU A 261 -6.69 -5.59 6.44
C GLU A 261 -5.26 -6.03 6.74
N VAL A 262 -4.25 -5.35 6.19
CA VAL A 262 -2.83 -5.62 6.48
C VAL A 262 -2.48 -5.30 7.94
N ASP A 263 -2.89 -4.12 8.43
CA ASP A 263 -2.64 -3.72 9.83
C ASP A 263 -3.41 -4.62 10.82
N LEU A 264 -4.63 -5.07 10.46
CA LEU A 264 -5.42 -5.98 11.27
C LEU A 264 -4.79 -7.39 11.31
N GLU A 265 -4.25 -7.87 10.19
CA GLU A 265 -3.52 -9.14 10.16
C GLU A 265 -2.30 -9.10 11.08
N ASP A 266 -1.57 -7.98 11.12
CA ASP A 266 -0.42 -7.80 12.02
C ASP A 266 -0.85 -7.73 13.50
N VAL A 267 -1.92 -7.03 13.83
CA VAL A 267 -2.47 -6.96 15.20
C VAL A 267 -3.09 -8.29 15.64
N VAL A 268 -3.78 -8.99 14.74
CA VAL A 268 -4.33 -10.33 15.02
C VAL A 268 -3.19 -11.33 15.21
N MET A 269 -2.08 -11.18 14.49
CA MET A 269 -0.90 -12.02 14.66
C MET A 269 -0.19 -11.72 16.00
N GLU A 270 -0.11 -10.47 16.44
CA GLU A 270 0.40 -10.12 17.77
C GLU A 270 -0.45 -10.76 18.89
N ARG A 271 -1.77 -10.79 18.75
CA ARG A 271 -2.66 -11.53 19.68
C ARG A 271 -2.53 -13.05 19.57
N LYS A 272 -2.13 -13.58 18.41
CA LYS A 272 -1.82 -15.01 18.23
C LYS A 272 -0.53 -15.43 18.91
N PHE A 273 0.34 -14.50 19.34
CA PHE A 273 1.45 -14.81 20.26
C PHE A 273 0.96 -15.39 21.61
N ASP A 274 -0.21 -15.01 22.07
CA ASP A 274 -0.85 -15.70 23.18
C ASP A 274 -1.25 -17.16 22.83
N THR A 275 -1.48 -17.44 21.55
CA THR A 275 -1.73 -18.79 21.02
C THR A 275 -0.43 -19.61 20.93
N VAL A 276 0.76 -18.96 20.86
CA VAL A 276 2.05 -19.64 20.96
C VAL A 276 2.22 -20.31 22.34
N ARG A 277 1.65 -19.74 23.40
CA ARG A 277 1.57 -20.41 24.71
C ARG A 277 0.82 -21.75 24.63
N VAL A 278 -0.25 -21.81 23.86
CA VAL A 278 -1.02 -23.04 23.63
C VAL A 278 -0.20 -24.02 22.76
N GLY A 279 0.50 -23.51 21.75
CA GLY A 279 1.38 -24.30 20.88
C GLY A 279 2.58 -24.88 21.64
N VAL A 280 3.22 -24.11 22.51
CA VAL A 280 4.28 -24.60 23.41
C VAL A 280 3.74 -25.70 24.33
N SER A 281 2.53 -25.57 24.82
CA SER A 281 1.87 -26.63 25.61
C SER A 281 1.64 -27.91 24.81
N MET A 282 1.18 -27.79 23.57
CA MET A 282 1.02 -28.95 22.65
C MET A 282 2.37 -29.58 22.28
N PHE A 283 3.41 -28.75 22.08
CA PHE A 283 4.79 -29.20 21.84
C PHE A 283 5.30 -30.02 23.03
N VAL A 284 5.23 -29.47 24.24
CA VAL A 284 5.65 -30.17 25.47
C VAL A 284 4.87 -31.48 25.65
N HIS A 285 3.57 -31.48 25.34
CA HIS A 285 2.77 -32.70 25.40
C HIS A 285 3.19 -33.74 24.35
N SER A 286 3.51 -33.33 23.13
CA SER A 286 4.00 -34.21 22.08
C SER A 286 5.39 -34.78 22.44
N MET A 287 6.30 -33.96 22.95
CA MET A 287 7.61 -34.38 23.45
C MET A 287 7.48 -35.43 24.57
N LYS A 288 6.58 -35.17 25.52
CA LYS A 288 6.27 -36.12 26.60
C LYS A 288 5.81 -37.47 26.03
N ASN A 289 4.93 -37.47 25.04
CA ASN A 289 4.43 -38.69 24.40
C ASN A 289 5.54 -39.48 23.69
N GLN A 290 6.47 -38.80 23.00
CA GLN A 290 7.62 -39.43 22.36
C GLN A 290 8.61 -40.01 23.38
N LEU A 291 8.88 -39.29 24.49
CA LEU A 291 9.69 -39.82 25.60
C LEU A 291 9.03 -41.05 26.23
N LEU A 292 7.70 -41.07 26.32
CA LEU A 292 6.95 -42.25 26.81
C LEU A 292 7.05 -43.42 25.82
N ALA A 293 6.99 -43.17 24.52
CA ALA A 293 7.22 -44.20 23.50
C ALA A 293 8.63 -44.77 23.59
N ASN A 294 9.66 -43.93 23.71
CA ASN A 294 11.03 -44.38 23.94
C ASN A 294 11.14 -45.25 25.20
N LYS A 295 10.46 -44.91 26.30
CA LYS A 295 10.42 -45.72 27.52
C LYS A 295 9.84 -47.09 27.27
N VAL A 296 8.84 -47.23 26.40
CA VAL A 296 8.27 -48.55 26.05
C VAL A 296 9.28 -49.37 25.23
N ILE A 297 10.01 -48.74 24.29
CA ILE A 297 11.03 -49.41 23.51
C ILE A 297 12.18 -49.87 24.43
N TYR A 298 12.64 -49.06 25.37
CA TYR A 298 13.64 -49.50 26.37
C TYR A 298 13.17 -50.73 27.16
N LYS A 299 11.94 -50.76 27.64
CA LYS A 299 11.41 -51.94 28.32
C LYS A 299 11.41 -53.19 27.42
N ARG A 300 11.12 -53.02 26.10
CA ARG A 300 11.15 -54.10 25.18
C ARG A 300 12.58 -54.62 24.94
N ILE A 301 13.55 -53.73 24.89
CA ILE A 301 14.97 -54.09 24.83
C ILE A 301 15.39 -54.88 26.06
N ASP A 302 15.00 -54.42 27.28
CA ASP A 302 15.29 -55.11 28.52
C ASP A 302 14.67 -56.53 28.55
N GLN A 303 13.45 -56.69 28.02
CA GLN A 303 12.78 -57.97 27.90
C GLN A 303 13.51 -58.91 26.91
N LEU A 304 14.00 -58.40 25.78
CA LEU A 304 14.78 -59.18 24.85
C LEU A 304 16.14 -59.63 25.42
N TYR A 305 16.75 -58.77 26.23
CA TYR A 305 18.02 -59.11 26.95
C TYR A 305 17.83 -60.20 28.02
N SER A 306 16.61 -60.31 28.56
CA SER A 306 16.29 -61.29 29.61
C SER A 306 15.92 -62.68 29.07
N GLN A 307 15.89 -62.89 27.71
CA GLN A 307 15.58 -64.16 27.07
C GLN A 307 16.81 -65.08 26.98
N PRO A 308 16.67 -66.41 27.06
CA PRO A 308 17.79 -67.34 26.96
C PRO A 308 18.49 -67.30 25.61
N GLU A 309 17.79 -67.01 24.52
CA GLU A 309 18.32 -66.75 23.19
C GLU A 309 18.04 -65.30 22.79
N LEU A 310 19.12 -64.56 22.49
CA LEU A 310 19.05 -63.19 22.11
C LEU A 310 18.62 -63.04 20.63
N ASP A 311 17.44 -62.51 20.39
CA ASP A 311 16.96 -62.22 19.02
C ASP A 311 17.58 -60.88 18.54
N MET A 312 18.72 -61.04 17.85
CA MET A 312 19.50 -59.87 17.34
C MET A 312 18.74 -59.04 16.30
N VAL A 313 17.80 -59.65 15.57
CA VAL A 313 17.02 -58.93 14.56
C VAL A 313 16.02 -57.99 15.23
N LYS A 314 15.26 -58.48 16.23
CA LYS A 314 14.33 -57.64 16.99
C LYS A 314 15.04 -56.58 17.82
N LEU A 315 16.21 -56.88 18.34
CA LEU A 315 17.03 -55.90 19.05
C LEU A 315 17.46 -54.77 18.13
N LYS A 316 17.92 -55.08 16.93
CA LYS A 316 18.28 -54.11 15.90
C LYS A 316 17.11 -53.22 15.51
N GLU A 317 15.93 -53.79 15.27
CA GLU A 317 14.70 -53.03 14.99
C GLU A 317 14.33 -52.02 16.11
N CYS A 318 14.45 -52.45 17.36
CA CYS A 318 14.22 -51.57 18.52
C CYS A 318 15.24 -50.41 18.57
N ILE A 319 16.51 -50.67 18.31
CA ILE A 319 17.57 -49.65 18.29
C ILE A 319 17.36 -48.69 17.13
N ASP A 320 17.03 -49.15 15.93
CA ASP A 320 16.77 -48.32 14.77
C ASP A 320 15.49 -47.43 14.97
N THR A 321 14.46 -48.00 15.59
CA THR A 321 13.24 -47.23 15.95
C THR A 321 13.56 -46.13 16.97
N LEU A 322 14.40 -46.41 17.97
CA LEU A 322 14.87 -45.46 18.98
C LEU A 322 15.68 -44.34 18.36
N ARG A 323 16.59 -44.69 17.44
CA ARG A 323 17.40 -43.70 16.71
C ARG A 323 16.53 -42.76 15.90
N ASN A 324 15.62 -43.30 15.08
CA ASN A 324 14.73 -42.52 14.26
C ASN A 324 13.80 -41.60 15.09
N THR A 325 13.27 -42.09 16.22
CA THR A 325 12.45 -41.29 17.12
C THR A 325 13.20 -40.15 17.76
N ASN A 326 14.47 -40.39 18.14
CA ASN A 326 15.35 -39.35 18.70
C ASN A 326 15.74 -38.30 17.66
N GLU A 327 16.09 -38.71 16.43
CA GLU A 327 16.40 -37.77 15.33
C GLU A 327 15.23 -36.86 15.00
N VAL A 328 14.00 -37.41 14.91
CA VAL A 328 12.78 -36.64 14.74
C VAL A 328 12.57 -35.67 15.90
N MET A 329 12.81 -36.11 17.14
CA MET A 329 12.65 -35.27 18.32
C MET A 329 13.67 -34.11 18.32
N PHE A 330 14.92 -34.39 17.98
CA PHE A 330 15.97 -33.41 17.89
C PHE A 330 15.69 -32.36 16.82
N SER A 331 15.32 -32.78 15.61
CA SER A 331 14.90 -31.88 14.53
C SER A 331 13.77 -30.95 14.94
N ARG A 332 12.79 -31.46 15.70
CA ARG A 332 11.64 -30.66 16.22
C ARG A 332 12.06 -29.63 17.25
N ILE A 333 12.99 -29.96 18.14
CA ILE A 333 13.54 -29.01 19.12
C ILE A 333 14.30 -27.90 18.40
N GLU A 334 15.11 -28.24 17.41
CA GLU A 334 15.84 -27.25 16.61
C GLU A 334 14.90 -26.31 15.86
N GLU A 335 13.85 -26.84 15.23
CA GLU A 335 12.85 -26.03 14.51
C GLU A 335 12.16 -25.04 15.46
N LEU A 336 11.76 -25.48 16.65
CA LEU A 336 11.19 -24.59 17.67
C LEU A 336 12.21 -23.56 18.16
N TYR A 337 13.45 -23.99 18.44
CA TYR A 337 14.51 -23.11 18.91
C TYR A 337 14.82 -22.01 17.89
N ARG A 338 14.90 -22.36 16.60
CA ARG A 338 15.11 -21.41 15.50
C ARG A 338 13.95 -20.40 15.41
N SER A 339 12.71 -20.86 15.54
CA SER A 339 11.53 -19.99 15.48
C SER A 339 11.43 -18.99 16.65
N VAL A 340 11.99 -19.34 17.81
CA VAL A 340 12.01 -18.47 19.01
C VAL A 340 13.22 -17.53 18.99
N LYS A 341 14.37 -17.97 18.42
CA LYS A 341 15.62 -17.21 18.41
C LYS A 341 15.65 -16.07 17.38
N SER A 342 14.65 -15.93 16.51
CA SER A 342 14.62 -14.90 15.46
C SER A 342 14.68 -13.43 15.99
N ASN A 343 14.76 -13.24 17.31
CA ASN A 343 14.82 -11.91 17.93
C ASN A 343 16.21 -11.23 17.92
N SER A 344 17.28 -11.89 17.45
CA SER A 344 18.64 -11.32 17.39
C SER A 344 19.21 -11.31 15.97
N ILE A 345 18.51 -10.65 15.06
CA ILE A 345 18.93 -10.51 13.66
C ILE A 345 20.05 -9.47 13.54
N GLN A 346 21.18 -9.84 12.95
CA GLN A 346 22.29 -8.96 12.63
C GLN A 346 22.24 -8.56 11.15
N MET A 347 21.75 -7.34 10.91
CA MET A 347 21.62 -6.77 9.57
C MET A 347 22.98 -6.28 9.06
N VAL A 348 23.55 -6.98 8.08
CA VAL A 348 24.78 -6.61 7.38
C VAL A 348 24.53 -6.55 5.87
N PRO A 349 25.33 -5.82 5.09
CA PRO A 349 25.29 -5.92 3.63
C PRO A 349 25.69 -7.32 3.18
N VAL A 350 24.80 -8.01 2.47
CA VAL A 350 25.01 -9.36 1.94
C VAL A 350 24.85 -9.32 0.43
N GLU A 351 25.77 -9.95 -0.29
CA GLU A 351 25.67 -10.11 -1.74
C GLU A 351 24.57 -11.14 -2.06
N ILE A 352 23.66 -10.78 -2.96
CA ILE A 352 22.49 -11.62 -3.27
C ILE A 352 22.90 -12.94 -3.94
N HIS A 353 23.95 -12.93 -4.78
CA HIS A 353 24.46 -14.15 -5.41
C HIS A 353 24.95 -15.15 -4.37
N ASP A 354 25.78 -14.71 -3.44
CA ASP A 354 26.30 -15.55 -2.35
C ASP A 354 25.19 -16.12 -1.45
N LEU A 355 24.15 -15.31 -1.18
CA LEU A 355 22.97 -15.74 -0.42
C LEU A 355 22.19 -16.84 -1.17
N ILE A 356 21.93 -16.64 -2.45
CA ILE A 356 21.17 -17.58 -3.27
C ILE A 356 21.96 -18.87 -3.51
N ASP A 357 23.25 -18.78 -3.85
CA ASP A 357 24.11 -19.93 -4.08
C ASP A 357 24.21 -20.82 -2.83
N THR A 358 24.37 -20.19 -1.64
CA THR A 358 24.34 -20.90 -0.36
C THR A 358 23.02 -21.64 -0.14
N THR A 359 21.89 -20.99 -0.48
CA THR A 359 20.56 -21.56 -0.31
C THR A 359 20.29 -22.71 -1.28
N ILE A 360 20.67 -22.55 -2.54
CA ILE A 360 20.54 -23.59 -3.58
C ILE A 360 21.43 -24.78 -3.27
N GLY A 361 22.65 -24.57 -2.76
CA GLY A 361 23.51 -25.66 -2.30
C GLY A 361 22.81 -26.53 -1.24
N ARG A 362 22.25 -25.91 -0.20
CA ARG A 362 21.46 -26.63 0.84
C ARG A 362 20.22 -27.33 0.28
N PHE A 363 19.57 -26.75 -0.73
CA PHE A 363 18.43 -27.39 -1.40
C PHE A 363 18.85 -28.65 -2.14
N HIS A 364 19.97 -28.62 -2.88
CA HIS A 364 20.50 -29.78 -3.61
C HIS A 364 20.99 -30.88 -2.67
N ASP A 365 21.48 -30.57 -1.47
CA ASP A 365 21.84 -31.58 -0.47
C ASP A 365 20.60 -32.45 -0.10
N LYS A 366 19.39 -31.87 -0.09
CA LYS A 366 18.16 -32.60 0.21
C LYS A 366 17.51 -33.20 -1.03
N PHE A 367 17.59 -32.53 -2.18
CA PHE A 367 16.96 -32.93 -3.46
C PHE A 367 18.04 -32.92 -4.58
N PRO A 368 18.96 -33.93 -4.65
CA PRO A 368 20.07 -33.90 -5.60
C PRO A 368 19.63 -33.90 -7.06
N ASP A 369 18.52 -34.56 -7.37
CA ASP A 369 18.02 -34.75 -8.75
C ASP A 369 17.08 -33.64 -9.21
N LYS A 370 16.75 -32.67 -8.33
CA LYS A 370 15.78 -31.60 -8.65
C LYS A 370 16.49 -30.29 -8.98
N LYS A 371 15.97 -29.58 -9.99
CA LYS A 371 16.52 -28.32 -10.48
C LYS A 371 15.61 -27.15 -10.15
N VAL A 372 16.19 -26.09 -9.60
CA VAL A 372 15.53 -24.79 -9.43
C VAL A 372 16.00 -23.86 -10.53
N ILE A 373 15.07 -23.22 -11.24
CA ILE A 373 15.39 -22.20 -12.23
C ILE A 373 15.68 -20.89 -11.48
N VAL A 374 16.94 -20.42 -11.53
CA VAL A 374 17.37 -19.20 -10.84
C VAL A 374 17.57 -18.07 -11.84
N GLU A 375 16.90 -16.93 -11.60
CA GLU A 375 17.01 -15.72 -12.39
C GLU A 375 17.35 -14.53 -11.46
N ILE A 376 18.50 -13.86 -11.65
CA ILE A 376 18.92 -12.71 -10.86
C ILE A 376 19.12 -11.51 -11.79
N GLU A 377 18.30 -10.47 -11.62
CA GLU A 377 18.31 -9.28 -12.48
C GLU A 377 18.71 -8.03 -11.68
N GLY A 378 19.92 -7.50 -11.92
CA GLY A 378 20.36 -6.18 -11.44
C GLY A 378 20.40 -5.99 -9.92
N VAL A 379 20.46 -7.08 -9.14
CA VAL A 379 20.56 -7.04 -7.67
C VAL A 379 22.01 -7.28 -7.28
N THR A 380 22.56 -6.41 -6.43
CA THR A 380 23.93 -6.57 -5.90
C THR A 380 23.91 -6.95 -4.43
N ASN A 381 23.50 -6.04 -3.57
CA ASN A 381 23.53 -6.24 -2.12
C ASN A 381 22.15 -6.00 -1.49
N VAL A 382 21.89 -6.73 -0.41
CA VAL A 382 20.73 -6.54 0.47
C VAL A 382 21.22 -6.36 1.90
N LEU A 383 20.54 -5.56 2.69
CA LEU A 383 20.80 -5.47 4.12
C LEU A 383 20.04 -6.60 4.81
N ALA A 384 20.77 -7.64 5.22
CA ALA A 384 20.14 -8.84 5.75
C ALA A 384 21.04 -9.57 6.75
N ASP A 385 20.43 -10.42 7.55
CA ASP A 385 21.10 -11.51 8.24
C ASP A 385 21.14 -12.71 7.29
N LYS A 386 22.35 -13.05 6.80
CA LYS A 386 22.55 -14.07 5.78
C LYS A 386 21.97 -15.42 6.20
N GLU A 387 22.22 -15.84 7.45
CA GLU A 387 21.82 -17.16 7.92
C GLU A 387 20.30 -17.29 7.99
N HIS A 388 19.63 -16.31 8.61
CA HIS A 388 18.19 -16.33 8.76
C HIS A 388 17.46 -16.17 7.41
N LEU A 389 17.98 -15.33 6.51
CA LEU A 389 17.37 -15.13 5.20
C LEU A 389 17.56 -16.34 4.27
N CYS A 390 18.77 -16.98 4.29
CA CYS A 390 18.99 -18.25 3.61
C CYS A 390 18.01 -19.33 4.07
N GLU A 391 17.82 -19.47 5.39
CA GLU A 391 16.90 -20.46 5.96
C GLU A 391 15.45 -20.17 5.56
N ALA A 392 15.05 -18.87 5.53
CA ALA A 392 13.72 -18.49 5.09
C ALA A 392 13.47 -18.85 3.61
N ILE A 393 14.41 -18.55 2.73
CA ILE A 393 14.32 -18.91 1.30
C ILE A 393 14.33 -20.43 1.12
N TYR A 394 15.20 -21.14 1.85
CA TYR A 394 15.27 -22.59 1.84
C TYR A 394 13.92 -23.22 2.20
N ASN A 395 13.27 -22.75 3.27
CA ASN A 395 11.94 -23.24 3.67
C ASN A 395 10.89 -23.05 2.58
N LEU A 396 10.96 -21.94 1.83
CA LEU A 396 10.04 -21.72 0.71
C LEU A 396 10.32 -22.65 -0.47
N LEU A 397 11.60 -22.90 -0.79
CA LEU A 397 11.99 -23.82 -1.84
C LEU A 397 11.56 -25.25 -1.53
N ILE A 398 11.75 -25.69 -0.28
CA ILE A 398 11.27 -27.03 0.17
C ILE A 398 9.75 -27.14 0.03
N ASN A 399 9.01 -26.14 0.47
CA ASN A 399 7.55 -26.13 0.36
C ASN A 399 7.08 -26.16 -1.10
N ALA A 400 7.76 -25.44 -1.99
CA ALA A 400 7.50 -25.41 -3.42
C ALA A 400 7.74 -26.79 -4.06
N GLU A 401 8.91 -27.40 -3.78
CA GLU A 401 9.25 -28.73 -4.31
C GLU A 401 8.29 -29.81 -3.82
N GLU A 402 7.94 -29.81 -2.53
CA GLU A 402 6.98 -30.75 -1.97
C GLU A 402 5.58 -30.59 -2.59
N ALA A 403 5.18 -29.35 -2.95
CA ALA A 403 3.91 -29.09 -3.62
C ALA A 403 3.93 -29.55 -5.07
N VAL A 404 5.06 -29.43 -5.75
CA VAL A 404 5.28 -29.91 -7.13
C VAL A 404 5.27 -31.42 -7.17
N LEU A 405 6.00 -32.08 -6.28
CA LEU A 405 6.02 -33.55 -6.16
C LEU A 405 4.62 -34.11 -5.89
N ALA A 406 3.85 -33.46 -5.02
CA ALA A 406 2.49 -33.89 -4.72
C ALA A 406 1.49 -33.68 -5.89
N ALA A 407 1.85 -32.85 -6.86
CA ALA A 407 1.02 -32.61 -8.06
C ALA A 407 1.26 -33.65 -9.16
N GLU A 408 2.31 -34.48 -9.06
CA GLU A 408 2.66 -35.60 -9.97
C GLU A 408 2.68 -35.19 -11.47
N ARG A 409 3.22 -33.99 -11.79
CA ARG A 409 3.24 -33.47 -13.17
C ARG A 409 4.38 -34.01 -14.05
N GLY A 410 5.27 -34.83 -13.50
CA GLY A 410 6.38 -35.44 -14.21
C GLY A 410 7.37 -34.43 -14.78
N GLU A 411 7.67 -34.51 -16.08
CA GLU A 411 8.67 -33.64 -16.73
C GLU A 411 8.29 -32.12 -16.73
N GLN A 412 7.04 -31.77 -16.42
CA GLN A 412 6.59 -30.37 -16.35
C GLN A 412 6.77 -29.76 -14.96
N GLU A 413 7.36 -30.49 -14.02
CA GLU A 413 7.69 -29.97 -12.69
C GLU A 413 8.62 -28.78 -12.76
N CYS A 414 8.25 -27.65 -12.11
CA CYS A 414 9.02 -26.44 -12.17
C CYS A 414 8.95 -25.64 -10.86
N VAL A 415 10.12 -25.45 -10.25
CA VAL A 415 10.34 -24.48 -9.18
C VAL A 415 11.27 -23.39 -9.70
N ARG A 416 10.87 -22.14 -9.55
CA ARG A 416 11.64 -20.98 -10.01
C ARG A 416 11.88 -20.01 -8.86
N LEU A 417 13.12 -19.51 -8.77
CA LEU A 417 13.53 -18.44 -7.89
C LEU A 417 13.97 -17.25 -8.74
N LYS A 418 13.30 -16.11 -8.57
CA LYS A 418 13.62 -14.88 -9.29
C LYS A 418 13.94 -13.76 -8.31
N CYS A 419 15.12 -13.14 -8.48
CA CYS A 419 15.53 -11.96 -7.74
C CYS A 419 15.62 -10.76 -8.67
N ARG A 420 14.98 -9.64 -8.31
CA ARG A 420 15.07 -8.41 -9.08
C ARG A 420 15.00 -7.17 -8.19
N ASN A 421 15.59 -6.08 -8.67
CA ASN A 421 15.48 -4.80 -8.01
C ASN A 421 14.16 -4.12 -8.39
N GLU A 422 13.34 -3.89 -7.39
CA GLU A 422 12.29 -2.90 -7.41
C GLU A 422 12.82 -1.59 -6.83
N ARG A 423 12.13 -0.47 -7.03
CA ARG A 423 12.69 0.85 -6.67
C ARG A 423 13.06 1.02 -5.19
N LEU A 424 12.28 0.49 -4.26
CA LEU A 424 12.52 0.56 -2.80
C LEU A 424 12.91 -0.77 -2.19
N TYR A 425 12.67 -1.87 -2.89
CA TYR A 425 12.83 -3.21 -2.37
C TYR A 425 13.64 -4.06 -3.32
N THR A 426 14.37 -5.00 -2.77
CA THR A 426 14.78 -6.20 -3.49
C THR A 426 13.65 -7.20 -3.38
N LEU A 427 13.16 -7.67 -4.50
CA LEU A 427 12.14 -8.70 -4.60
C LEU A 427 12.80 -10.05 -4.79
N ILE A 428 12.46 -11.01 -3.91
CA ILE A 428 12.76 -12.43 -4.08
C ILE A 428 11.41 -13.13 -4.28
N GLU A 429 11.21 -13.70 -5.46
CA GLU A 429 10.01 -14.43 -5.86
C GLU A 429 10.35 -15.91 -5.97
N ILE A 430 9.61 -16.76 -5.25
CA ILE A 430 9.66 -18.21 -5.40
C ILE A 430 8.32 -18.65 -5.96
N SER A 431 8.34 -19.32 -7.10
CA SER A 431 7.13 -19.79 -7.76
C SER A 431 7.21 -21.29 -8.09
N ASP A 432 6.10 -21.97 -7.91
CA ASP A 432 5.92 -23.38 -8.22
C ASP A 432 4.67 -23.59 -9.08
N ASN A 433 4.64 -24.69 -9.80
CA ASN A 433 3.48 -25.18 -10.50
C ASN A 433 2.86 -26.42 -9.82
N GLY A 434 2.94 -26.50 -8.50
CA GLY A 434 2.41 -27.57 -7.67
C GLY A 434 0.89 -27.57 -7.53
N LEU A 435 0.40 -28.17 -6.43
CA LEU A 435 -1.04 -28.28 -6.14
C LEU A 435 -1.74 -26.93 -5.92
N GLY A 436 -0.99 -25.88 -5.54
CA GLY A 436 -1.57 -24.61 -5.12
C GLY A 436 -2.37 -24.70 -3.83
N MET A 437 -3.08 -23.62 -3.50
CA MET A 437 -3.80 -23.47 -2.23
C MET A 437 -5.16 -22.81 -2.44
N SER A 438 -6.15 -23.26 -1.67
CA SER A 438 -7.47 -22.63 -1.60
C SER A 438 -7.40 -21.29 -0.85
N LYS A 439 -8.40 -20.41 -1.05
CA LYS A 439 -8.50 -19.12 -0.33
C LYS A 439 -8.57 -19.26 1.18
N SER A 440 -9.11 -20.37 1.67
CA SER A 440 -9.19 -20.67 3.11
C SER A 440 -7.83 -21.06 3.70
N GLN A 441 -7.03 -21.80 2.94
CA GLN A 441 -5.67 -22.18 3.32
C GLN A 441 -4.75 -20.96 3.34
N ILE A 442 -4.77 -20.12 2.29
CA ILE A 442 -3.93 -18.91 2.21
C ILE A 442 -4.08 -18.01 3.44
N LYS A 443 -5.28 -17.95 4.04
CA LYS A 443 -5.51 -17.17 5.26
C LYS A 443 -4.83 -17.74 6.50
N LYS A 444 -4.49 -19.04 6.49
CA LYS A 444 -3.98 -19.77 7.65
C LYS A 444 -2.52 -20.21 7.53
N ILE A 445 -1.94 -20.15 6.32
CA ILE A 445 -0.58 -20.68 6.09
C ILE A 445 0.51 -20.05 6.94
N PHE A 446 0.27 -18.84 7.45
CA PHE A 446 1.19 -18.15 8.36
C PHE A 446 0.83 -18.34 9.83
N ASP A 447 -0.23 -19.08 10.15
CA ASP A 447 -0.58 -19.38 11.53
C ASP A 447 0.43 -20.39 12.08
N PRO A 448 0.99 -20.16 13.28
CA PRO A 448 1.90 -21.11 13.88
C PRO A 448 1.20 -22.45 14.07
N PHE A 449 1.90 -23.53 13.81
CA PHE A 449 1.40 -24.91 13.89
C PHE A 449 0.32 -25.30 12.85
N TYR A 450 0.07 -24.43 11.86
CA TYR A 450 -0.81 -24.79 10.78
C TYR A 450 -0.05 -25.58 9.71
N SER A 451 -0.52 -26.80 9.42
CA SER A 451 -0.05 -27.61 8.32
C SER A 451 -1.23 -28.30 7.64
N SER A 452 -1.26 -28.30 6.32
CA SER A 452 -2.17 -29.11 5.49
C SER A 452 -1.63 -30.51 5.23
N LYS A 453 -0.39 -30.80 5.64
CA LYS A 453 0.33 -32.06 5.47
C LYS A 453 0.22 -32.91 6.75
N ASN A 454 0.51 -34.22 6.63
CA ASN A 454 0.46 -35.14 7.76
C ASN A 454 1.25 -34.61 8.95
N SER A 455 0.59 -34.45 10.11
CA SER A 455 1.12 -33.84 11.34
C SER A 455 2.30 -34.58 11.99
N ASN A 456 2.60 -35.81 11.53
CA ASN A 456 3.70 -36.60 12.08
C ASN A 456 5.09 -36.09 11.69
N TYR A 457 5.22 -35.37 10.58
CA TYR A 457 6.52 -34.92 10.04
C TYR A 457 6.64 -33.39 9.92
N ASN A 458 5.52 -32.65 9.84
CA ASN A 458 5.53 -31.22 9.57
C ASN A 458 4.74 -30.44 10.64
N TRP A 459 5.43 -29.63 11.45
CA TRP A 459 4.83 -28.89 12.56
C TRP A 459 4.13 -27.58 12.16
N GLY A 460 4.18 -27.23 10.87
CA GLY A 460 3.54 -25.98 10.41
C GLY A 460 4.24 -24.71 10.90
N MET A 461 5.51 -24.77 11.26
CA MET A 461 6.28 -23.61 11.73
C MET A 461 7.08 -22.94 10.60
N GLY A 462 7.34 -23.61 9.48
CA GLY A 462 8.23 -23.11 8.43
C GLY A 462 7.78 -21.78 7.82
N LEU A 463 6.52 -21.64 7.39
CA LEU A 463 6.00 -20.39 6.82
C LEU A 463 5.82 -19.29 7.88
N TYR A 464 5.50 -19.63 9.11
CA TYR A 464 5.50 -18.70 10.22
C TYR A 464 6.92 -18.13 10.45
N TYR A 465 7.94 -18.98 10.50
CA TYR A 465 9.34 -18.57 10.62
C TYR A 465 9.76 -17.64 9.47
N VAL A 466 9.44 -18.00 8.22
CA VAL A 466 9.72 -17.16 7.05
C VAL A 466 9.13 -15.74 7.22
N ARG A 467 7.88 -15.66 7.64
CA ARG A 467 7.22 -14.37 7.86
C ARG A 467 7.89 -13.54 8.95
N GLU A 468 8.26 -14.16 10.07
CA GLU A 468 8.95 -13.47 11.17
C GLU A 468 10.35 -12.99 10.75
N VAL A 469 11.10 -13.80 10.02
CA VAL A 469 12.40 -13.39 9.46
C VAL A 469 12.24 -12.20 8.53
N VAL A 470 11.31 -12.26 7.58
CA VAL A 470 11.05 -11.16 6.64
C VAL A 470 10.63 -9.88 7.38
N LYS A 471 9.78 -9.99 8.40
CA LYS A 471 9.35 -8.85 9.23
C LYS A 471 10.52 -8.24 10.01
N SER A 472 11.39 -9.07 10.57
CA SER A 472 12.60 -8.63 11.30
C SER A 472 13.62 -7.95 10.37
N HIS A 473 13.60 -8.28 9.08
CA HIS A 473 14.34 -7.58 8.02
C HIS A 473 13.64 -6.31 7.51
N LEU A 474 12.64 -5.79 8.22
CA LEU A 474 11.81 -4.65 7.82
C LEU A 474 11.14 -4.87 6.45
N GLY A 475 11.00 -6.12 6.06
CA GLY A 475 10.45 -6.56 4.79
C GLY A 475 8.94 -6.80 4.83
N LYS A 476 8.40 -7.20 3.70
CA LYS A 476 7.00 -7.64 3.55
C LYS A 476 6.96 -8.96 2.80
N MET A 477 6.04 -9.84 3.20
CA MET A 477 5.82 -11.11 2.52
C MET A 477 4.38 -11.19 1.99
N ARG A 478 4.21 -11.78 0.81
CA ARG A 478 2.91 -12.06 0.23
C ARG A 478 2.91 -13.38 -0.53
N VAL A 479 1.75 -14.03 -0.55
CA VAL A 479 1.52 -15.28 -1.28
C VAL A 479 0.33 -15.11 -2.20
N GLU A 480 0.49 -15.52 -3.45
CA GLU A 480 -0.57 -15.66 -4.44
C GLU A 480 -0.62 -17.12 -4.86
N SER A 481 -1.78 -17.76 -4.81
CA SER A 481 -1.93 -19.16 -5.17
C SER A 481 -3.32 -19.43 -5.70
N THR A 482 -3.39 -20.36 -6.66
CA THR A 482 -4.62 -20.90 -7.22
C THR A 482 -4.56 -22.42 -7.11
N GLU A 483 -5.61 -23.02 -6.58
CA GLU A 483 -5.71 -24.47 -6.44
C GLU A 483 -5.61 -25.14 -7.81
N GLY A 484 -4.73 -26.12 -7.95
CA GLY A 484 -4.43 -26.82 -9.20
C GLY A 484 -3.45 -26.11 -10.15
N GLU A 485 -3.05 -24.84 -9.91
CA GLU A 485 -2.14 -24.09 -10.79
C GLU A 485 -0.75 -23.89 -10.19
N GLY A 486 -0.65 -23.81 -8.85
CA GLY A 486 0.59 -23.58 -8.13
C GLY A 486 0.56 -22.34 -7.24
N SER A 487 1.74 -21.92 -6.75
CA SER A 487 1.87 -20.80 -5.81
C SER A 487 3.02 -19.87 -6.20
N LYS A 488 2.90 -18.60 -5.76
CA LYS A 488 3.95 -17.60 -5.85
C LYS A 488 4.12 -16.92 -4.50
N CYS A 489 5.31 -17.03 -3.95
CA CYS A 489 5.69 -16.38 -2.71
C CYS A 489 6.60 -15.19 -3.02
N TYR A 490 6.25 -14.01 -2.52
CA TYR A 490 7.00 -12.77 -2.70
C TYR A 490 7.61 -12.33 -1.36
N ILE A 491 8.92 -12.18 -1.31
CA ILE A 491 9.65 -11.55 -0.22
C ILE A 491 10.16 -10.20 -0.74
N LEU A 492 9.81 -9.13 -0.02
CA LEU A 492 10.24 -7.76 -0.31
C LEU A 492 11.13 -7.29 0.83
N ILE A 493 12.40 -7.10 0.59
CA ILE A 493 13.37 -6.57 1.57
C ILE A 493 13.76 -5.16 1.17
N PRO A 494 13.84 -4.18 2.11
CA PRO A 494 14.30 -2.84 1.79
C PRO A 494 15.66 -2.87 1.11
N LYS A 495 15.79 -2.12 0.02
CA LYS A 495 17.03 -2.05 -0.75
C LYS A 495 18.13 -1.39 0.08
N TYR A 496 19.32 -1.95 0.05
CA TYR A 496 20.52 -1.33 0.58
C TYR A 496 21.19 -0.51 -0.53
N GLU A 497 21.29 0.82 -0.31
CA GLU A 497 21.98 1.78 -1.18
C GLU A 497 23.25 2.29 -0.49
#